data_a2ecabb0614668d116811fb930ba1fe2
#
_entry.id   a2ecabb0614668d116811fb930ba1fe2
#
_cell.length_a   1.000
_cell.length_b   1.000
_cell.length_c   1.000
_cell.angle_alpha   90.00
_cell.angle_beta   90.00
_cell.angle_gamma   90.00
#
_symmetry.space_group_name_H-M   'P 1'
#
loop_
_entity.id
_entity.type
_entity.pdbx_description
1 polymer ?
#
loop_
_entity_poly.entity_id
_entity_poly.type
_entity_poly.pdbx_seq_one_letter_code
_entity_poly.pdbx_strand_id
1 'polypeptide(L)'
;MSLLAVLHQGDSRYYSLLVGATVSHRLPLHIHAAQPGVLFPAALAGLVPLGFKAALLEASEFQTQAPGLLEALEPEAKAARRVDLVVPERAGLRGYYLEPIALGNLLMHYAMGSTLLWMGKLRPELIGGLRGIKQVSVMSPSFAEGDSFLGKLPSSQRGHTTVPERAEALARHVDVILYSGGKLPLAALQPYHTLLALADPPKEALKHVGQYLGPDELPRFFLSGVLDVLGHALPPGAFA
;
A
#
# COMPACT_ATOMS: atom_id res chain seq x y z
N MET A 1 -21.86 12.02 14.24
CA MET A 1 -20.84 12.40 13.25
C MET A 1 -19.50 11.96 13.80
N SER A 2 -18.73 11.17 13.05
CA SER A 2 -17.43 10.63 13.49
C SER A 2 -16.28 11.51 13.00
N LEU A 3 -15.18 11.57 13.77
CA LEU A 3 -13.98 12.34 13.41
C LEU A 3 -12.87 11.38 12.98
N LEU A 4 -12.24 11.62 11.82
CA LEU A 4 -11.05 10.94 11.35
C LEU A 4 -9.91 11.95 11.18
N ALA A 5 -8.77 11.69 11.81
CA ALA A 5 -7.56 12.46 11.57
C ALA A 5 -6.75 11.86 10.42
N VAL A 6 -6.15 12.69 9.57
CA VAL A 6 -5.11 12.31 8.61
C VAL A 6 -3.82 13.00 9.05
N LEU A 7 -2.87 12.21 9.56
CA LEU A 7 -1.57 12.70 10.01
C LEU A 7 -0.54 12.51 8.89
N HIS A 8 -0.06 13.62 8.34
CA HIS A 8 0.77 13.64 7.15
C HIS A 8 1.97 14.59 7.25
N GLN A 9 2.83 14.55 6.25
CA GLN A 9 3.92 15.52 6.03
C GLN A 9 3.79 16.05 4.59
N GLY A 10 3.89 17.36 4.41
CA GLY A 10 3.68 17.99 3.10
C GLY A 10 2.22 17.93 2.63
N ASP A 11 2.00 17.71 1.35
CA ASP A 11 0.67 17.55 0.79
C ASP A 11 0.09 16.17 1.08
N SER A 12 -1.18 16.11 1.47
CA SER A 12 -1.88 14.86 1.78
C SER A 12 -2.78 14.44 0.63
N ARG A 13 -2.44 13.34 0.01
CA ARG A 13 -3.24 12.69 -1.02
C ARG A 13 -4.47 12.02 -0.43
N TYR A 14 -4.31 11.34 0.70
CA TYR A 14 -5.39 10.63 1.37
C TYR A 14 -6.48 11.58 1.88
N TYR A 15 -6.09 12.76 2.38
CA TYR A 15 -7.05 13.77 2.80
C TYR A 15 -7.98 14.18 1.65
N SER A 16 -7.42 14.51 0.49
CA SER A 16 -8.20 14.96 -0.67
C SER A 16 -9.18 13.88 -1.16
N LEU A 17 -8.72 12.63 -1.26
CA LEU A 17 -9.56 11.49 -1.66
C LEU A 17 -10.68 11.22 -0.64
N LEU A 18 -10.36 11.25 0.66
CA LEU A 18 -11.34 11.03 1.73
C LEU A 18 -12.39 12.13 1.76
N VAL A 19 -12.01 13.40 1.66
CA VAL A 19 -12.95 14.52 1.62
C VAL A 19 -13.87 14.40 0.42
N GLY A 20 -13.33 14.11 -0.77
CA GLY A 20 -14.12 13.90 -1.99
C GLY A 20 -15.16 12.77 -1.81
N ALA A 21 -14.72 11.60 -1.33
CA ALA A 21 -15.60 10.46 -1.09
C ALA A 21 -16.66 10.76 -0.01
N THR A 22 -16.26 11.43 1.09
CA THR A 22 -17.18 11.79 2.18
C THR A 22 -18.30 12.69 1.70
N VAL A 23 -17.98 13.71 0.90
CA VAL A 23 -18.98 14.63 0.33
C VAL A 23 -19.87 13.91 -0.69
N SER A 24 -19.29 13.19 -1.63
CA SER A 24 -20.01 12.53 -2.73
C SER A 24 -20.98 11.45 -2.22
N HIS A 25 -20.59 10.71 -1.18
CA HIS A 25 -21.38 9.62 -0.62
C HIS A 25 -22.11 9.98 0.67
N ARG A 26 -22.06 11.28 1.08
CA ARG A 26 -22.74 11.80 2.28
C ARG A 26 -22.44 11.00 3.54
N LEU A 27 -21.17 10.62 3.73
CA LEU A 27 -20.77 9.87 4.91
C LEU A 27 -20.88 10.74 6.18
N PRO A 28 -21.32 10.20 7.32
CA PRO A 28 -21.36 10.91 8.59
C PRO A 28 -19.96 11.01 9.23
N LEU A 29 -18.97 11.37 8.43
CA LEU A 29 -17.56 11.42 8.78
C LEU A 29 -16.98 12.81 8.50
N HIS A 30 -16.23 13.35 9.44
CA HIS A 30 -15.52 14.60 9.28
C HIS A 30 -14.02 14.36 9.28
N ILE A 31 -13.34 14.82 8.25
CA ILE A 31 -11.91 14.56 8.03
C ILE A 31 -11.11 15.78 8.47
N HIS A 32 -10.09 15.57 9.31
CA HIS A 32 -9.15 16.58 9.74
C HIS A 32 -7.73 16.21 9.30
N ALA A 33 -7.07 17.08 8.55
CA ALA A 33 -5.66 16.92 8.21
C ALA A 33 -4.79 17.66 9.23
N ALA A 34 -3.67 17.06 9.63
CA ALA A 34 -2.70 17.66 10.52
C ALA A 34 -1.27 17.24 10.19
N GLN A 35 -0.33 18.15 10.39
CA GLN A 35 1.11 17.94 10.25
C GLN A 35 1.79 18.04 11.63
N PRO A 36 1.72 16.99 12.47
CA PRO A 36 2.17 17.09 13.85
C PRO A 36 3.69 17.24 14.00
N GLY A 37 4.49 16.81 13.03
CA GLY A 37 5.94 16.84 13.10
C GLY A 37 6.45 16.17 14.40
N VAL A 38 7.27 16.87 15.16
CA VAL A 38 7.82 16.39 16.44
C VAL A 38 6.76 16.17 17.54
N LEU A 39 5.57 16.73 17.38
CA LEU A 39 4.43 16.57 18.30
C LEU A 39 3.60 15.31 17.98
N PHE A 40 4.05 14.44 17.09
CA PHE A 40 3.31 13.23 16.69
C PHE A 40 2.87 12.36 17.90
N PRO A 41 3.70 12.10 18.95
CA PRO A 41 3.23 11.36 20.11
C PRO A 41 2.08 12.06 20.85
N ALA A 42 2.14 13.39 20.97
CA ALA A 42 1.07 14.17 21.60
C ALA A 42 -0.22 14.16 20.74
N ALA A 43 -0.09 14.19 19.42
CA ALA A 43 -1.23 14.09 18.51
C ALA A 43 -1.95 12.73 18.65
N LEU A 44 -1.20 11.62 18.78
CA LEU A 44 -1.80 10.31 19.06
C LEU A 44 -2.52 10.27 20.42
N ALA A 45 -1.87 10.76 21.46
CA ALA A 45 -2.49 10.83 22.80
C ALA A 45 -3.75 11.70 22.81
N GLY A 46 -3.84 12.69 21.95
CA GLY A 46 -5.00 13.57 21.79
C GLY A 46 -6.22 12.92 21.14
N LEU A 47 -6.10 11.77 20.47
CA LEU A 47 -7.20 11.15 19.73
C LEU A 47 -8.39 10.84 20.61
N VAL A 48 -8.17 10.24 21.78
CA VAL A 48 -9.24 9.87 22.72
C VAL A 48 -9.96 11.09 23.30
N PRO A 49 -9.26 12.05 23.96
CA PRO A 49 -9.92 13.20 24.59
C PRO A 49 -10.60 14.14 23.59
N LEU A 50 -10.14 14.16 22.33
CA LEU A 50 -10.74 14.97 21.26
C LEU A 50 -11.87 14.25 20.52
N GLY A 51 -12.15 12.98 20.85
CA GLY A 51 -13.27 12.22 20.30
C GLY A 51 -13.05 11.71 18.87
N PHE A 52 -11.80 11.60 18.42
CA PHE A 52 -11.49 10.98 17.14
C PHE A 52 -11.81 9.48 17.18
N LYS A 53 -12.35 8.96 16.07
CA LYS A 53 -12.62 7.53 15.89
C LYS A 53 -11.42 6.79 15.33
N ALA A 54 -10.54 7.48 14.59
CA ALA A 54 -9.29 6.94 14.11
C ALA A 54 -8.33 8.05 13.69
N ALA A 55 -7.06 7.68 13.50
CA ALA A 55 -6.05 8.48 12.82
C ALA A 55 -5.38 7.63 11.73
N LEU A 56 -5.39 8.13 10.49
CA LEU A 56 -4.66 7.59 9.36
C LEU A 56 -3.26 8.21 9.34
N LEU A 57 -2.22 7.39 9.21
CA LEU A 57 -0.81 7.80 9.21
C LEU A 57 -0.28 7.71 7.77
N GLU A 58 -0.20 8.83 7.08
CA GLU A 58 0.25 8.87 5.68
C GLU A 58 1.78 8.91 5.56
N ALA A 59 2.46 9.57 6.50
CA ALA A 59 3.91 9.67 6.49
C ALA A 59 4.59 8.38 6.98
N SER A 60 5.56 7.88 6.20
CA SER A 60 6.32 6.66 6.53
C SER A 60 7.02 6.73 7.90
N GLU A 61 7.47 7.92 8.31
CA GLU A 61 8.08 8.16 9.61
C GLU A 61 7.08 7.90 10.75
N PHE A 62 5.85 8.42 10.64
CA PHE A 62 4.80 8.19 11.63
C PHE A 62 4.42 6.71 11.69
N GLN A 63 4.32 6.06 10.53
CA GLN A 63 4.01 4.63 10.46
C GLN A 63 5.03 3.75 11.19
N THR A 64 6.32 4.11 11.14
CA THR A 64 7.40 3.35 11.82
C THR A 64 7.55 3.72 13.29
N GLN A 65 7.19 4.93 13.69
CA GLN A 65 7.24 5.38 15.07
C GLN A 65 6.04 4.91 15.90
N ALA A 66 4.85 4.86 15.29
CA ALA A 66 3.60 4.54 15.97
C ALA A 66 3.61 3.21 16.76
N PRO A 67 4.21 2.10 16.29
CA PRO A 67 4.19 0.84 17.04
C PRO A 67 4.72 0.93 18.46
N GLY A 68 5.68 1.84 18.73
CA GLY A 68 6.23 2.07 20.08
C GLY A 68 5.37 2.96 20.99
N LEU A 69 4.27 3.51 20.48
CA LEU A 69 3.40 4.47 21.16
C LEU A 69 2.00 3.91 21.42
N LEU A 70 1.70 2.69 20.99
CA LEU A 70 0.37 2.10 21.05
C LEU A 70 0.32 0.92 22.03
N GLU A 71 -0.83 0.74 22.68
CA GLU A 71 -1.08 -0.33 23.64
C GLU A 71 -1.28 -1.69 22.97
N ALA A 72 -1.81 -1.71 21.75
CA ALA A 72 -2.05 -2.94 21.00
C ALA A 72 -1.75 -2.81 19.51
N LEU A 73 -1.29 -3.90 18.91
CA LEU A 73 -1.02 -3.99 17.47
C LEU A 73 -1.73 -5.22 16.90
N GLU A 74 -2.37 -5.05 15.75
CA GLU A 74 -2.84 -6.18 14.96
C GLU A 74 -1.67 -7.03 14.42
N PRO A 75 -1.87 -8.32 14.11
CA PRO A 75 -0.80 -9.24 13.72
C PRO A 75 0.08 -8.73 12.58
N GLU A 76 -0.53 -8.15 11.54
CA GLU A 76 0.16 -7.57 10.40
C GLU A 76 1.02 -6.36 10.79
N ALA A 77 0.48 -5.47 11.62
CA ALA A 77 1.20 -4.30 12.14
C ALA A 77 2.39 -4.72 13.01
N LYS A 78 2.22 -5.73 13.84
CA LYS A 78 3.27 -6.30 14.69
C LYS A 78 4.38 -6.94 13.86
N ALA A 79 4.02 -7.72 12.83
CA ALA A 79 4.97 -8.39 11.96
C ALA A 79 5.78 -7.39 11.10
N ALA A 80 5.11 -6.38 10.56
CA ALA A 80 5.74 -5.35 9.74
C ALA A 80 6.46 -4.27 10.56
N ARG A 81 6.17 -4.16 11.86
CA ARG A 81 6.57 -3.04 12.74
C ARG A 81 6.17 -1.69 12.14
N ARG A 82 4.97 -1.65 11.57
CA ARG A 82 4.40 -0.46 10.94
C ARG A 82 2.91 -0.36 11.25
N VAL A 83 2.42 0.87 11.31
CA VAL A 83 1.00 1.18 11.53
C VAL A 83 0.60 2.27 10.54
N ASP A 84 -0.46 2.06 9.81
CA ASP A 84 -1.04 3.07 8.89
C ASP A 84 -2.41 3.58 9.36
N LEU A 85 -3.06 2.85 10.29
CA LEU A 85 -4.30 3.28 10.92
C LEU A 85 -4.26 3.03 12.43
N VAL A 86 -4.59 4.05 13.22
CA VAL A 86 -4.73 3.97 14.68
C VAL A 86 -6.18 4.14 15.05
N VAL A 87 -6.72 3.23 15.84
CA VAL A 87 -8.12 3.25 16.31
C VAL A 87 -8.15 3.30 17.84
N PRO A 88 -8.79 4.31 18.45
CA PRO A 88 -9.09 4.33 19.87
C PRO A 88 -10.07 3.22 20.25
N GLU A 89 -9.70 2.42 21.24
CA GLU A 89 -10.52 1.38 21.84
C GLU A 89 -10.66 1.61 23.36
N ARG A 90 -11.46 0.79 24.04
CA ARG A 90 -11.62 0.90 25.51
C ARG A 90 -10.31 0.68 26.28
N ALA A 91 -9.43 -0.15 25.74
CA ALA A 91 -8.15 -0.54 26.36
C ALA A 91 -6.97 0.36 25.95
N GLY A 92 -7.19 1.39 25.14
CA GLY A 92 -6.14 2.29 24.62
C GLY A 92 -6.15 2.39 23.10
N LEU A 93 -5.02 2.71 22.51
CA LEU A 93 -4.89 2.86 21.05
C LEU A 93 -4.44 1.54 20.42
N ARG A 94 -5.17 1.09 19.38
CA ARG A 94 -4.82 -0.10 18.59
C ARG A 94 -4.32 0.32 17.21
N GLY A 95 -3.21 -0.28 16.77
CA GLY A 95 -2.59 -0.05 15.48
C GLY A 95 -2.88 -1.16 14.46
N TYR A 96 -3.23 -0.75 13.25
CA TYR A 96 -3.45 -1.59 12.08
C TYR A 96 -2.41 -1.28 11.01
N TYR A 97 -2.10 -2.26 10.18
CA TYR A 97 -1.32 -2.08 8.97
C TYR A 97 -2.09 -2.66 7.78
N LEU A 98 -2.83 -1.80 7.09
CA LEU A 98 -3.81 -2.17 6.07
C LEU A 98 -3.24 -2.15 4.64
N GLU A 99 -2.11 -1.48 4.40
CA GLU A 99 -1.52 -1.37 3.05
C GLU A 99 -1.24 -2.74 2.39
N PRO A 100 -0.71 -3.77 3.08
CA PRO A 100 -0.58 -5.11 2.49
C PRO A 100 -1.92 -5.76 2.17
N ILE A 101 -2.94 -5.54 3.00
CA ILE A 101 -4.30 -6.06 2.76
C ILE A 101 -4.89 -5.40 1.53
N ALA A 102 -4.72 -4.08 1.40
CA ALA A 102 -5.15 -3.31 0.23
C ALA A 102 -4.46 -3.79 -1.05
N LEU A 103 -3.14 -4.03 -1.02
CA LEU A 103 -2.41 -4.61 -2.15
C LEU A 103 -2.95 -6.00 -2.51
N GLY A 104 -3.24 -6.84 -1.51
CA GLY A 104 -3.83 -8.16 -1.72
C GLY A 104 -5.19 -8.08 -2.39
N ASN A 105 -6.06 -7.19 -1.96
CA ASN A 105 -7.39 -6.97 -2.55
C ASN A 105 -7.27 -6.43 -3.99
N LEU A 106 -6.35 -5.50 -4.24
CA LEU A 106 -6.05 -4.98 -5.57
C LEU A 106 -5.58 -6.10 -6.51
N LEU A 107 -4.62 -6.92 -6.08
CA LEU A 107 -4.10 -8.04 -6.86
C LEU A 107 -5.15 -9.14 -7.06
N MET A 108 -5.99 -9.41 -6.07
CA MET A 108 -7.11 -10.35 -6.22
C MET A 108 -8.12 -9.85 -7.27
N HIS A 109 -8.35 -8.55 -7.33
CA HIS A 109 -9.30 -7.97 -8.28
C HIS A 109 -8.80 -8.01 -9.73
N TYR A 110 -7.51 -7.72 -9.96
CA TYR A 110 -6.96 -7.55 -11.31
C TYR A 110 -6.01 -8.65 -11.78
N ALA A 111 -5.45 -9.43 -10.87
CA ALA A 111 -4.29 -10.29 -11.16
C ALA A 111 -4.32 -11.64 -10.40
N MET A 112 -5.49 -12.11 -9.95
CA MET A 112 -5.58 -13.36 -9.21
C MET A 112 -5.04 -14.54 -10.02
N GLY A 113 -4.14 -15.33 -9.42
CA GLY A 113 -3.53 -16.50 -10.05
C GLY A 113 -2.47 -16.21 -11.09
N SER A 114 -2.15 -14.93 -11.34
CA SER A 114 -1.12 -14.50 -12.29
C SER A 114 0.29 -14.75 -11.77
N THR A 115 1.26 -14.69 -12.68
CA THR A 115 2.69 -14.59 -12.41
C THR A 115 3.09 -13.11 -12.39
N LEU A 116 3.95 -12.71 -11.45
CA LEU A 116 4.31 -11.33 -11.20
C LEU A 116 5.82 -11.12 -11.21
N LEU A 117 6.27 -10.04 -11.82
CA LEU A 117 7.63 -9.51 -11.70
C LEU A 117 7.60 -8.16 -11.00
N TRP A 118 8.18 -8.09 -9.80
CA TRP A 118 8.35 -6.84 -9.07
C TRP A 118 9.59 -6.11 -9.58
N MET A 119 9.41 -4.89 -10.06
CA MET A 119 10.48 -4.02 -10.56
C MET A 119 10.58 -2.75 -9.72
N GLY A 120 11.79 -2.35 -9.37
CA GLY A 120 12.09 -1.15 -8.60
C GLY A 120 12.40 -1.42 -7.14
N LYS A 121 12.05 -0.49 -6.26
CA LYS A 121 12.34 -0.60 -4.81
C LYS A 121 11.52 -1.74 -4.19
N LEU A 122 12.20 -2.77 -3.69
CA LEU A 122 11.54 -3.86 -2.98
C LEU A 122 10.98 -3.35 -1.65
N ARG A 123 9.73 -3.71 -1.36
CA ARG A 123 9.01 -3.34 -0.14
C ARG A 123 8.62 -4.60 0.64
N PRO A 124 9.53 -5.13 1.49
CA PRO A 124 9.29 -6.37 2.23
C PRO A 124 8.05 -6.32 3.14
N GLU A 125 7.67 -5.14 3.58
CA GLU A 125 6.48 -4.91 4.39
C GLU A 125 5.16 -5.20 3.65
N LEU A 126 5.18 -5.22 2.30
CA LEU A 126 4.01 -5.51 1.48
C LEU A 126 3.86 -6.99 1.08
N ILE A 127 4.79 -7.84 1.46
CA ILE A 127 4.80 -9.27 1.07
C ILE A 127 3.49 -9.98 1.43
N GLY A 128 2.86 -9.62 2.54
CA GLY A 128 1.55 -10.15 2.93
C GLY A 128 0.45 -9.98 1.88
N GLY A 129 0.55 -8.93 1.06
CA GLY A 129 -0.38 -8.65 -0.04
C GLY A 129 -0.20 -9.52 -1.28
N LEU A 130 0.89 -10.29 -1.40
CA LEU A 130 1.16 -11.11 -2.58
C LEU A 130 0.52 -12.50 -2.54
N ARG A 131 -0.26 -12.83 -1.50
CA ARG A 131 -0.81 -14.19 -1.26
C ARG A 131 -1.66 -14.74 -2.41
N GLY A 132 -2.33 -13.91 -3.18
CA GLY A 132 -3.17 -14.30 -4.33
C GLY A 132 -2.41 -14.53 -5.63
N ILE A 133 -1.11 -14.26 -5.68
CA ILE A 133 -0.25 -14.41 -6.85
C ILE A 133 0.32 -15.82 -6.90
N LYS A 134 0.31 -16.44 -8.09
CA LYS A 134 0.81 -17.79 -8.31
C LYS A 134 2.33 -17.88 -8.11
N GLN A 135 3.08 -16.95 -8.69
CA GLN A 135 4.53 -16.89 -8.59
C GLN A 135 5.01 -15.45 -8.63
N VAL A 136 5.96 -15.12 -7.75
CA VAL A 136 6.56 -13.78 -7.65
C VAL A 136 8.03 -13.87 -7.98
N SER A 137 8.44 -13.13 -8.99
CA SER A 137 9.84 -12.86 -9.34
C SER A 137 10.21 -11.41 -9.04
N VAL A 138 11.48 -11.12 -8.89
CA VAL A 138 11.93 -9.76 -8.57
C VAL A 138 13.09 -9.32 -9.46
N MET A 139 13.09 -8.05 -9.84
CA MET A 139 14.23 -7.36 -10.41
C MET A 139 14.91 -6.55 -9.31
N SER A 140 16.17 -6.88 -9.00
CA SER A 140 16.97 -6.18 -7.99
C SER A 140 18.38 -5.94 -8.52
N PRO A 141 19.06 -4.85 -8.14
CA PRO A 141 20.48 -4.65 -8.44
C PRO A 141 21.38 -5.75 -7.87
N SER A 142 20.92 -6.46 -6.85
CA SER A 142 21.65 -7.53 -6.16
C SER A 142 20.82 -8.80 -6.08
N PHE A 143 21.39 -9.95 -6.52
CA PHE A 143 20.78 -11.26 -6.33
C PHE A 143 20.51 -11.55 -4.85
N ALA A 144 21.44 -11.20 -3.96
CA ALA A 144 21.28 -11.44 -2.53
C ALA A 144 20.08 -10.68 -1.94
N GLU A 145 19.82 -9.44 -2.37
CA GLU A 145 18.65 -8.66 -1.96
C GLU A 145 17.36 -9.28 -2.49
N GLY A 146 17.33 -9.63 -3.78
CA GLY A 146 16.17 -10.27 -4.39
C GLY A 146 15.85 -11.62 -3.76
N ASP A 147 16.84 -12.47 -3.54
CA ASP A 147 16.67 -13.77 -2.90
C ASP A 147 16.23 -13.64 -1.43
N SER A 148 16.75 -12.63 -0.71
CA SER A 148 16.30 -12.31 0.64
C SER A 148 14.83 -11.87 0.67
N PHE A 149 14.37 -11.12 -0.34
CA PHE A 149 12.98 -10.75 -0.50
C PHE A 149 12.12 -11.99 -0.79
N LEU A 150 12.48 -12.78 -1.81
CA LEU A 150 11.76 -13.99 -2.19
C LEU A 150 11.75 -15.02 -1.06
N GLY A 151 12.81 -15.09 -0.26
CA GLY A 151 12.92 -15.97 0.90
C GLY A 151 11.81 -15.79 1.95
N LYS A 152 11.16 -14.62 1.99
CA LYS A 152 10.04 -14.32 2.89
C LYS A 152 8.69 -14.82 2.36
N LEU A 153 8.61 -15.21 1.09
CA LEU A 153 7.40 -15.80 0.49
C LEU A 153 7.34 -17.32 0.77
N PRO A 154 6.15 -17.92 0.74
CA PRO A 154 5.99 -19.37 0.68
C PRO A 154 6.79 -19.98 -0.48
N SER A 155 7.40 -21.14 -0.28
CA SER A 155 8.24 -21.77 -1.31
C SER A 155 7.53 -22.00 -2.64
N SER A 156 6.22 -22.29 -2.59
CA SER A 156 5.37 -22.46 -3.79
C SER A 156 5.17 -21.19 -4.61
N GLN A 157 5.38 -20.00 -4.03
CA GLN A 157 5.21 -18.71 -4.70
C GLN A 157 6.54 -18.11 -5.17
N ARG A 158 7.69 -18.68 -4.77
CA ARG A 158 9.00 -18.14 -5.12
C ARG A 158 9.29 -18.35 -6.58
N GLY A 159 9.52 -17.26 -7.31
CA GLY A 159 10.05 -17.26 -8.65
C GLY A 159 11.57 -17.05 -8.66
N HIS A 160 12.02 -16.12 -9.49
CA HIS A 160 13.44 -15.89 -9.75
C HIS A 160 13.82 -14.44 -9.44
N THR A 161 15.06 -14.27 -8.98
CA THR A 161 15.70 -12.95 -8.95
C THR A 161 16.39 -12.70 -10.30
N THR A 162 16.24 -11.48 -10.83
CA THR A 162 16.97 -11.02 -12.01
C THR A 162 17.58 -9.65 -11.76
N VAL A 163 18.61 -9.33 -12.53
CA VAL A 163 19.20 -7.98 -12.58
C VAL A 163 18.59 -7.17 -13.73
N PRO A 164 18.66 -5.83 -13.70
CA PRO A 164 18.01 -4.99 -14.72
C PRO A 164 18.40 -5.33 -16.15
N GLU A 165 19.66 -5.75 -16.40
CA GLU A 165 20.19 -6.09 -17.71
C GLU A 165 19.59 -7.37 -18.30
N ARG A 166 18.99 -8.23 -17.46
CA ARG A 166 18.37 -9.51 -17.84
C ARG A 166 16.87 -9.53 -17.60
N ALA A 167 16.28 -8.40 -17.20
CA ALA A 167 14.86 -8.33 -16.83
C ALA A 167 13.93 -8.71 -18.01
N GLU A 168 14.30 -8.38 -19.25
CA GLU A 168 13.51 -8.69 -20.44
C GLU A 168 13.24 -10.19 -20.59
N ALA A 169 14.24 -11.04 -20.37
CA ALA A 169 14.07 -12.49 -20.52
C ALA A 169 13.07 -13.05 -19.50
N LEU A 170 13.13 -12.56 -18.25
CA LEU A 170 12.19 -13.00 -17.21
C LEU A 170 10.79 -12.41 -17.40
N ALA A 171 10.71 -11.16 -17.83
CA ALA A 171 9.43 -10.47 -18.04
C ALA A 171 8.55 -11.16 -19.10
N ARG A 172 9.15 -11.82 -20.11
CA ARG A 172 8.38 -12.59 -21.11
C ARG A 172 7.57 -13.76 -20.55
N HIS A 173 7.80 -14.14 -19.31
CA HIS A 173 7.16 -15.28 -18.64
C HIS A 173 6.24 -14.86 -17.49
N VAL A 174 5.90 -13.58 -17.40
CA VAL A 174 5.00 -13.06 -16.37
C VAL A 174 3.81 -12.32 -17.00
N ASP A 175 2.74 -12.24 -16.24
CA ASP A 175 1.50 -11.57 -16.66
C ASP A 175 1.46 -10.12 -16.15
N VAL A 176 2.02 -9.90 -14.96
CA VAL A 176 1.93 -8.64 -14.22
C VAL A 176 3.31 -8.09 -13.92
N ILE A 177 3.51 -6.83 -14.24
CA ILE A 177 4.67 -6.04 -13.79
C ILE A 177 4.20 -5.13 -12.65
N LEU A 178 4.70 -5.36 -11.43
CA LEU A 178 4.49 -4.44 -10.31
C LEU A 178 5.68 -3.50 -10.23
N TYR A 179 5.43 -2.22 -10.49
CA TYR A 179 6.46 -1.18 -10.49
C TYR A 179 6.38 -0.30 -9.25
N SER A 180 7.48 -0.20 -8.51
CA SER A 180 7.59 0.54 -7.25
C SER A 180 8.63 1.68 -7.28
N GLY A 181 8.88 2.21 -8.48
CA GLY A 181 9.83 3.31 -8.69
C GLY A 181 11.22 2.87 -9.15
N GLY A 182 12.04 3.84 -9.56
CA GLY A 182 13.39 3.60 -10.07
C GLY A 182 13.45 3.25 -11.56
N LYS A 183 14.46 2.47 -11.97
CA LYS A 183 14.66 2.12 -13.38
C LYS A 183 13.62 1.10 -13.85
N LEU A 184 12.88 1.42 -14.90
CA LEU A 184 11.96 0.52 -15.59
C LEU A 184 12.48 0.25 -17.01
N PRO A 185 13.03 -0.95 -17.29
CA PRO A 185 13.50 -1.30 -18.63
C PRO A 185 12.31 -1.42 -19.59
N LEU A 186 12.17 -0.48 -20.54
CA LEU A 186 11.04 -0.49 -21.49
C LEU A 186 11.00 -1.74 -22.37
N ALA A 187 12.16 -2.30 -22.72
CA ALA A 187 12.25 -3.55 -23.48
C ALA A 187 11.66 -4.77 -22.74
N ALA A 188 11.55 -4.70 -21.41
CA ALA A 188 10.92 -5.75 -20.62
C ALA A 188 9.37 -5.70 -20.67
N LEU A 189 8.78 -4.59 -21.10
CA LEU A 189 7.33 -4.43 -21.18
C LEU A 189 6.80 -5.03 -22.49
N GLN A 190 5.61 -5.68 -22.40
CA GLN A 190 4.96 -6.30 -23.54
C GLN A 190 3.47 -5.94 -23.57
N PRO A 191 2.82 -5.95 -24.76
CA PRO A 191 1.41 -5.58 -24.89
C PRO A 191 0.42 -6.48 -24.12
N TYR A 192 0.83 -7.64 -23.67
CA TYR A 192 0.00 -8.52 -22.84
C TYR A 192 0.18 -8.29 -21.33
N HIS A 193 1.17 -7.47 -20.90
CA HIS A 193 1.35 -7.19 -19.50
C HIS A 193 0.27 -6.27 -18.93
N THR A 194 -0.12 -6.54 -17.70
CA THR A 194 -0.71 -5.55 -16.80
C THR A 194 0.41 -4.85 -16.02
N LEU A 195 0.57 -3.54 -16.19
CA LEU A 195 1.47 -2.71 -15.40
C LEU A 195 0.72 -2.15 -14.21
N LEU A 196 1.00 -2.68 -13.01
CA LEU A 196 0.53 -2.15 -11.74
C LEU A 196 1.61 -1.23 -11.17
N ALA A 197 1.32 0.05 -11.09
CA ALA A 197 2.28 1.06 -10.64
C ALA A 197 1.98 1.51 -9.21
N LEU A 198 2.96 1.36 -8.30
CA LEU A 198 2.94 1.96 -6.96
C LEU A 198 3.64 3.32 -6.94
N ALA A 199 4.31 3.69 -8.03
CA ALA A 199 4.95 4.97 -8.27
C ALA A 199 4.76 5.36 -9.73
N ASP A 200 4.90 6.64 -10.07
CA ASP A 200 4.74 7.11 -11.45
C ASP A 200 5.77 6.47 -12.38
N PRO A 201 5.36 5.69 -13.39
CA PRO A 201 6.25 5.13 -14.38
C PRO A 201 6.60 6.19 -15.44
N PRO A 202 7.69 5.99 -16.21
CA PRO A 202 7.94 6.79 -17.40
C PRO A 202 6.74 6.75 -18.35
N LYS A 203 6.33 7.89 -18.92
CA LYS A 203 5.15 7.99 -19.81
C LYS A 203 5.24 7.03 -21.01
N GLU A 204 6.44 6.78 -21.49
CA GLU A 204 6.71 5.85 -22.59
C GLU A 204 6.29 4.41 -22.24
N ALA A 205 6.40 4.01 -20.97
CA ALA A 205 6.04 2.67 -20.51
C ALA A 205 4.58 2.31 -20.82
N LEU A 206 3.69 3.30 -20.77
CA LEU A 206 2.25 3.12 -21.01
C LEU A 206 1.93 2.67 -22.44
N LYS A 207 2.83 2.93 -23.39
CA LYS A 207 2.68 2.53 -24.81
C LYS A 207 3.04 1.06 -25.05
N HIS A 208 3.69 0.41 -24.06
CA HIS A 208 4.21 -0.93 -24.19
C HIS A 208 3.40 -1.99 -23.47
N VAL A 209 2.33 -1.62 -22.77
CA VAL A 209 1.52 -2.52 -21.93
C VAL A 209 0.06 -2.55 -22.40
N GLY A 210 -0.61 -3.66 -22.21
CA GLY A 210 -2.02 -3.81 -22.59
C GLY A 210 -2.98 -3.21 -21.56
N GLN A 211 -2.60 -3.25 -20.28
CA GLN A 211 -3.38 -2.67 -19.18
C GLN A 211 -2.46 -1.86 -18.27
N TYR A 212 -2.94 -0.71 -17.83
CA TYR A 212 -2.26 0.14 -16.87
C TYR A 212 -3.14 0.41 -15.66
N LEU A 213 -2.63 0.07 -14.48
CA LEU A 213 -3.20 0.39 -13.19
C LEU A 213 -2.28 1.41 -12.52
N GLY A 214 -2.75 2.65 -12.41
CA GLY A 214 -1.95 3.78 -11.96
C GLY A 214 -1.62 3.77 -10.48
N PRO A 215 -0.75 4.68 -10.02
CA PRO A 215 -0.34 4.73 -8.63
C PRO A 215 -1.48 5.13 -7.67
N ASP A 216 -2.63 5.58 -8.20
CA ASP A 216 -3.83 5.88 -7.42
C ASP A 216 -4.61 4.62 -7.00
N GLU A 217 -4.41 3.48 -7.67
CA GLU A 217 -5.21 2.28 -7.40
C GLU A 217 -4.97 1.73 -5.99
N LEU A 218 -3.71 1.56 -5.57
CA LEU A 218 -3.44 1.08 -4.21
C LEU A 218 -4.02 2.00 -3.12
N PRO A 219 -3.87 3.33 -3.16
CA PRO A 219 -4.56 4.26 -2.28
C PRO A 219 -6.07 4.08 -2.22
N ARG A 220 -6.76 3.84 -3.34
CA ARG A 220 -8.21 3.62 -3.38
C ARG A 220 -8.61 2.36 -2.61
N PHE A 221 -7.91 1.25 -2.84
CA PHE A 221 -8.14 0.00 -2.10
C PHE A 221 -7.80 0.15 -0.61
N PHE A 222 -6.75 0.89 -0.29
CA PHE A 222 -6.35 1.19 1.08
C PHE A 222 -7.43 1.99 1.82
N LEU A 223 -7.90 3.10 1.23
CA LEU A 223 -8.93 3.94 1.84
C LEU A 223 -10.28 3.23 1.95
N SER A 224 -10.62 2.35 1.01
CA SER A 224 -11.77 1.45 1.14
C SER A 224 -11.65 0.58 2.39
N GLY A 225 -10.48 -0.03 2.64
CA GLY A 225 -10.21 -0.80 3.85
C GLY A 225 -10.25 0.04 5.13
N VAL A 226 -9.71 1.26 5.10
CA VAL A 226 -9.79 2.20 6.24
C VAL A 226 -11.23 2.49 6.61
N LEU A 227 -12.08 2.81 5.62
CA LEU A 227 -13.48 3.10 5.87
C LEU A 227 -14.27 1.88 6.34
N ASP A 228 -13.92 0.68 5.86
CA ASP A 228 -14.53 -0.57 6.31
C ASP A 228 -14.25 -0.82 7.81
N VAL A 229 -13.02 -0.62 8.28
CA VAL A 229 -12.67 -0.66 9.72
C VAL A 229 -13.51 0.34 10.55
N LEU A 230 -13.87 1.48 9.96
CA LEU A 230 -14.70 2.50 10.60
C LEU A 230 -16.22 2.24 10.48
N GLY A 231 -16.62 1.12 9.84
CA GLY A 231 -18.01 0.75 9.63
C GLY A 231 -18.70 1.46 8.45
N HIS A 232 -17.91 1.98 7.50
CA HIS A 232 -18.38 2.64 6.28
C HIS A 232 -17.91 1.85 5.05
N ALA A 233 -18.75 0.94 4.55
CA ALA A 233 -18.39 0.15 3.35
C ALA A 233 -18.49 1.01 2.07
N LEU A 234 -17.35 1.42 1.53
CA LEU A 234 -17.23 2.05 0.21
C LEU A 234 -16.30 1.26 -0.69
N PRO A 235 -16.69 0.98 -1.96
CA PRO A 235 -15.81 0.30 -2.91
C PRO A 235 -14.63 1.22 -3.31
N PRO A 236 -13.49 0.66 -3.77
CA PRO A 236 -12.34 1.45 -4.23
C PRO A 236 -12.68 2.49 -5.31
N GLY A 237 -13.62 2.20 -6.21
CA GLY A 237 -14.09 3.13 -7.25
C GLY A 237 -14.80 4.38 -6.73
N ALA A 238 -15.16 4.44 -5.44
CA ALA A 238 -15.75 5.63 -4.83
C ALA A 238 -14.74 6.76 -4.56
N PHE A 239 -13.44 6.48 -4.68
CA PHE A 239 -12.34 7.43 -4.48
C PHE A 239 -11.79 7.91 -5.84
N ALA A 240 -12.62 8.50 -6.66
CA ALA A 240 -12.25 9.00 -7.99
C ALA A 240 -11.81 10.48 -7.94
#